data_ed6128e828b7a0bd53946052c4a84f92
#
_entry.id   ed6128e828b7a0bd53946052c4a84f92
#
_cell.length_a   1.000
_cell.length_b   1.000
_cell.length_c   1.000
_cell.angle_alpha   90.00
_cell.angle_beta   90.00
_cell.angle_gamma   90.00
#
_symmetry.space_group_name_H-M   'P 1'
#
loop_
_entity.id
_entity.type
_entity.pdbx_description
1 polymer ?
#
loop_
_entity_poly.entity_id
_entity_poly.type
_entity_poly.pdbx_seq_one_letter_code
_entity_poly.pdbx_strand_id
1 'polypeptide(L)'
;FSLRKKQREGIRIPAGVGYAAKGANIEAFDAHFDGQMYVLSNLLTFEYLWTEVRVKGGAYGTGFRISPANDLVASSYRDPSPAKTLGIFDQCADAVRQLCGAGTDLTKYILGAMTDADPLLGAAATMLAGESRFFRHRTQADVIRTRRALLGCQPETLLALCPMLEAVARQGSSCIIAGQQQLDASADQIDTM
;
A
#
# COMPACT_ATOMS: atom_id res chain seq x y z
N PHE A 1 -6.32 18.79 13.68
CA PHE A 1 -6.58 17.34 13.55
C PHE A 1 -5.77 16.62 14.61
N SER A 2 -6.42 16.01 15.59
CA SER A 2 -5.72 15.09 16.48
C SER A 2 -5.39 13.83 15.67
N LEU A 3 -4.12 13.42 15.64
CA LEU A 3 -3.72 12.13 15.12
C LEU A 3 -4.55 11.06 15.84
N ARG A 4 -5.38 10.34 15.09
CA ARG A 4 -6.16 9.25 15.67
C ARG A 4 -5.20 8.21 16.23
N LYS A 5 -5.48 7.76 17.44
CA LYS A 5 -4.79 6.61 18.04
C LYS A 5 -4.91 5.42 17.07
N LYS A 6 -3.86 4.61 16.95
CA LYS A 6 -3.88 3.31 16.24
C LYS A 6 -5.18 2.58 16.55
N GLN A 7 -5.89 2.13 15.52
CA GLN A 7 -7.14 1.37 15.64
C GLN A 7 -6.94 0.01 15.00
N ARG A 8 -7.41 -1.03 15.67
CA ARG A 8 -7.47 -2.41 15.15
C ARG A 8 -8.91 -2.87 15.25
N GLU A 9 -9.59 -2.85 14.11
CA GLU A 9 -11.04 -3.05 14.05
C GLU A 9 -11.39 -4.39 13.41
N GLY A 10 -12.43 -5.05 13.94
CA GLY A 10 -13.05 -6.23 13.36
C GLY A 10 -14.51 -5.93 12.99
N ILE A 11 -14.88 -6.21 11.75
CA ILE A 11 -16.26 -6.04 11.27
C ILE A 11 -16.82 -7.39 10.87
N ARG A 12 -17.90 -7.81 11.52
CA ARG A 12 -18.56 -9.08 11.24
C ARG A 12 -19.48 -8.98 10.02
N ILE A 13 -19.29 -9.93 9.09
CA ILE A 13 -20.17 -10.15 7.94
C ILE A 13 -20.53 -11.63 7.80
N PRO A 14 -21.67 -11.98 7.18
CA PRO A 14 -22.04 -13.38 6.93
C PRO A 14 -21.31 -13.91 5.68
N ALA A 15 -19.99 -14.13 5.78
CA ALA A 15 -19.17 -14.61 4.68
C ALA A 15 -18.17 -15.68 5.15
N GLY A 16 -17.84 -16.60 4.27
CA GLY A 16 -16.82 -17.64 4.49
C GLY A 16 -15.39 -17.19 4.19
N VAL A 17 -15.22 -16.00 3.64
CA VAL A 17 -13.93 -15.36 3.33
C VAL A 17 -13.89 -13.98 3.95
N GLY A 18 -12.69 -13.48 4.23
CA GLY A 18 -12.49 -12.17 4.84
C GLY A 18 -11.77 -11.18 3.92
N TYR A 19 -11.52 -10.03 4.48
CA TYR A 19 -10.78 -8.92 3.90
C TYR A 19 -9.88 -8.37 4.99
N ALA A 20 -8.64 -8.11 4.70
CA ALA A 20 -7.73 -7.43 5.60
C ALA A 20 -7.26 -6.12 4.97
N ALA A 21 -7.15 -5.10 5.76
CA ALA A 21 -6.53 -3.85 5.37
C ALA A 21 -5.65 -3.32 6.49
N LYS A 22 -4.50 -2.75 6.12
CA LYS A 22 -3.62 -2.02 7.03
C LYS A 22 -3.10 -0.78 6.35
N GLY A 23 -3.09 0.34 7.06
CA GLY A 23 -2.61 1.58 6.46
C GLY A 23 -2.45 2.72 7.45
N ALA A 24 -1.91 3.81 6.92
CA ALA A 24 -1.73 5.07 7.62
C ALA A 24 -1.55 6.21 6.61
N ASN A 25 -1.77 7.44 7.06
CA ASN A 25 -1.23 8.59 6.36
C ASN A 25 0.24 8.73 6.74
N ILE A 26 1.14 8.71 5.75
CA ILE A 26 2.59 8.66 5.96
C ILE A 26 3.18 10.00 6.46
N GLU A 27 2.44 11.11 6.36
CA GLU A 27 2.85 12.38 6.98
C GLU A 27 3.02 12.26 8.49
N ALA A 28 2.28 11.34 9.13
CA ALA A 28 2.44 11.05 10.55
C ALA A 28 3.83 10.47 10.91
N PHE A 29 4.62 10.10 9.90
CA PHE A 29 5.97 9.55 10.02
C PHE A 29 7.01 10.39 9.27
N ASP A 30 6.74 11.70 9.11
CA ASP A 30 7.60 12.66 8.41
C ASP A 30 7.95 12.24 6.97
N ALA A 31 7.08 11.47 6.32
CA ALA A 31 7.22 11.03 4.95
C ALA A 31 6.17 11.67 4.05
N HIS A 32 6.57 12.02 2.82
CA HIS A 32 5.70 12.61 1.83
C HIS A 32 5.77 11.82 0.53
N PHE A 33 4.64 11.75 -0.17
CA PHE A 33 4.53 11.04 -1.43
C PHE A 33 5.52 11.60 -2.47
N ASP A 34 6.26 10.67 -3.11
CA ASP A 34 7.08 10.97 -4.29
C ASP A 34 7.02 9.82 -5.29
N GLY A 35 7.58 10.03 -6.49
CA GLY A 35 7.43 9.15 -7.64
C GLY A 35 7.93 7.72 -7.44
N GLN A 36 9.02 7.52 -6.67
CA GLN A 36 9.52 6.18 -6.34
C GLN A 36 8.49 5.33 -5.55
N MET A 37 7.51 5.95 -4.89
CA MET A 37 6.47 5.22 -4.16
C MET A 37 5.47 4.50 -5.08
N TYR A 38 5.33 4.94 -6.34
CA TYR A 38 4.61 4.16 -7.36
C TYR A 38 5.38 2.87 -7.70
N VAL A 39 6.71 2.96 -7.84
CA VAL A 39 7.57 1.80 -8.12
C VAL A 39 7.54 0.83 -6.94
N LEU A 40 7.67 1.34 -5.70
CA LEU A 40 7.54 0.56 -4.48
C LEU A 40 6.19 -0.19 -4.41
N SER A 41 5.10 0.49 -4.75
CA SER A 41 3.74 -0.08 -4.74
C SER A 41 3.63 -1.26 -5.73
N ASN A 42 4.16 -1.10 -6.94
CA ASN A 42 4.21 -2.16 -7.95
C ASN A 42 5.11 -3.33 -7.49
N LEU A 43 6.33 -3.03 -7.02
CA LEU A 43 7.27 -4.04 -6.54
C LEU A 43 6.66 -4.90 -5.43
N LEU A 44 6.15 -4.28 -4.38
CA LEU A 44 5.53 -5.00 -3.25
C LEU A 44 4.29 -5.77 -3.66
N THR A 45 3.41 -5.20 -4.50
CA THR A 45 2.20 -5.88 -4.95
C THR A 45 2.53 -7.14 -5.72
N PHE A 46 3.42 -7.08 -6.72
CA PHE A 46 3.61 -8.17 -7.67
C PHE A 46 4.69 -9.18 -7.24
N GLU A 47 5.77 -8.77 -6.58
CA GLU A 47 6.82 -9.71 -6.18
C GLU A 47 6.57 -10.32 -4.81
N TYR A 48 6.04 -9.55 -3.88
CA TYR A 48 5.88 -10.00 -2.51
C TYR A 48 4.44 -10.42 -2.18
N LEU A 49 3.49 -9.48 -2.20
CA LEU A 49 2.12 -9.75 -1.76
C LEU A 49 1.40 -10.76 -2.66
N TRP A 50 1.62 -10.69 -3.97
CA TRP A 50 1.04 -11.66 -4.89
C TRP A 50 1.46 -13.09 -4.54
N THR A 51 2.72 -13.28 -4.21
CA THR A 51 3.25 -14.60 -3.84
C THR A 51 2.77 -15.03 -2.45
N GLU A 52 2.92 -14.18 -1.45
CA GLU A 52 2.66 -14.58 -0.05
C GLU A 52 1.16 -14.61 0.27
N VAL A 53 0.38 -13.62 -0.18
CA VAL A 53 -1.03 -13.47 0.16
C VAL A 53 -1.93 -14.23 -0.81
N ARG A 54 -1.67 -14.14 -2.12
CA ARG A 54 -2.53 -14.77 -3.12
C ARG A 54 -2.13 -16.21 -3.40
N VAL A 55 -0.89 -16.46 -3.83
CA VAL A 55 -0.46 -17.80 -4.27
C VAL A 55 -0.36 -18.75 -3.09
N LYS A 56 0.35 -18.37 -2.03
CA LYS A 56 0.53 -19.20 -0.83
C LYS A 56 -0.63 -19.07 0.16
N GLY A 57 -1.19 -17.87 0.31
CA GLY A 57 -2.25 -17.57 1.27
C GLY A 57 -3.66 -17.90 0.77
N GLY A 58 -3.86 -18.03 -0.54
CA GLY A 58 -5.15 -18.38 -1.15
C GLY A 58 -6.14 -17.23 -1.27
N ALA A 59 -5.75 -15.98 -1.02
CA ALA A 59 -6.58 -14.83 -1.27
C ALA A 59 -6.85 -14.64 -2.77
N TYR A 60 -8.04 -14.15 -3.12
CA TYR A 60 -8.36 -13.87 -4.53
C TYR A 60 -7.55 -12.70 -5.09
N GLY A 61 -7.29 -11.69 -4.27
CA GLY A 61 -6.50 -10.53 -4.64
C GLY A 61 -5.82 -9.87 -3.46
N THR A 62 -4.79 -9.11 -3.74
CA THR A 62 -4.06 -8.30 -2.77
C THR A 62 -3.42 -7.11 -3.47
N GLY A 63 -3.09 -6.08 -2.73
CA GLY A 63 -2.40 -4.91 -3.26
C GLY A 63 -1.77 -4.04 -2.18
N PHE A 64 -0.78 -3.29 -2.61
CA PHE A 64 -0.11 -2.27 -1.83
C PHE A 64 -0.13 -0.96 -2.61
N ARG A 65 -0.53 0.13 -1.97
CA ARG A 65 -0.64 1.42 -2.64
C ARG A 65 -0.25 2.56 -1.70
N ILE A 66 0.51 3.51 -2.24
CA ILE A 66 0.71 4.82 -1.62
C ILE A 66 0.14 5.86 -2.58
N SER A 67 -0.78 6.69 -2.10
CA SER A 67 -1.45 7.70 -2.92
C SER A 67 -0.75 9.05 -2.86
N PRO A 68 -0.95 9.93 -3.86
CA PRO A 68 -0.49 11.32 -3.79
C PRO A 68 -1.11 12.16 -2.64
N ALA A 69 -2.06 11.60 -1.88
CA ALA A 69 -2.61 12.18 -0.66
C ALA A 69 -1.88 11.68 0.61
N ASN A 70 -0.72 11.03 0.43
CA ASN A 70 0.10 10.45 1.50
C ASN A 70 -0.56 9.27 2.24
N ASP A 71 -1.60 8.66 1.66
CA ASP A 71 -2.23 7.48 2.25
C ASP A 71 -1.58 6.21 1.73
N LEU A 72 -1.02 5.42 2.65
CA LEU A 72 -0.52 4.08 2.41
C LEU A 72 -1.57 3.07 2.83
N VAL A 73 -1.90 2.12 1.95
CA VAL A 73 -2.81 1.02 2.23
C VAL A 73 -2.28 -0.28 1.63
N ALA A 74 -2.16 -1.32 2.45
CA ALA A 74 -2.05 -2.70 2.02
C ALA A 74 -3.40 -3.39 2.26
N SER A 75 -3.87 -4.22 1.33
CA SER A 75 -5.18 -4.85 1.45
C SER A 75 -5.23 -6.25 0.82
N SER A 76 -6.12 -7.09 1.33
CA SER A 76 -6.47 -8.38 0.72
C SER A 76 -7.96 -8.47 0.44
N TYR A 77 -8.31 -9.26 -0.57
CA TYR A 77 -9.66 -9.44 -1.06
C TYR A 77 -10.03 -10.92 -1.13
N ARG A 78 -11.17 -11.30 -0.52
CA ARG A 78 -11.64 -12.69 -0.40
C ARG A 78 -10.53 -13.61 0.12
N ASP A 79 -10.03 -13.25 1.27
CA ASP A 79 -8.90 -13.86 1.96
C ASP A 79 -9.40 -14.93 2.94
N PRO A 80 -8.93 -16.18 2.83
CA PRO A 80 -9.28 -17.21 3.80
C PRO A 80 -8.61 -17.03 5.16
N SER A 81 -7.53 -16.25 5.28
CA SER A 81 -6.72 -16.09 6.48
C SER A 81 -6.30 -14.63 6.73
N PRO A 82 -7.25 -13.70 6.95
CA PRO A 82 -6.96 -12.26 7.02
C PRO A 82 -6.01 -11.87 8.16
N ALA A 83 -6.04 -12.58 9.30
CA ALA A 83 -5.11 -12.37 10.40
C ALA A 83 -3.65 -12.64 10.00
N LYS A 84 -3.40 -13.76 9.31
CA LYS A 84 -2.07 -14.08 8.78
C LYS A 84 -1.59 -13.04 7.78
N THR A 85 -2.50 -12.55 6.94
CA THR A 85 -2.21 -11.54 5.92
C THR A 85 -1.78 -10.20 6.54
N LEU A 86 -2.35 -9.78 7.67
CA LEU A 86 -1.86 -8.58 8.38
C LEU A 86 -0.38 -8.73 8.79
N GLY A 87 0.03 -9.92 9.26
CA GLY A 87 1.44 -10.19 9.55
C GLY A 87 2.35 -10.13 8.31
N ILE A 88 1.83 -10.54 7.14
CA ILE A 88 2.56 -10.40 5.87
C ILE A 88 2.72 -8.92 5.49
N PHE A 89 1.70 -8.08 5.71
CA PHE A 89 1.83 -6.64 5.47
C PHE A 89 2.89 -5.99 6.35
N ASP A 90 3.07 -6.47 7.59
CA ASP A 90 4.09 -5.96 8.51
C ASP A 90 5.52 -6.27 8.07
N GLN A 91 5.72 -7.26 7.21
CA GLN A 91 7.02 -7.65 6.67
C GLN A 91 7.39 -6.95 5.36
N CYS A 92 6.62 -5.98 4.89
CA CYS A 92 6.89 -5.27 3.62
C CYS A 92 8.28 -4.63 3.59
N ALA A 93 8.78 -4.07 4.70
CA ALA A 93 10.13 -3.48 4.76
C ALA A 93 11.23 -4.53 4.53
N ASP A 94 11.09 -5.70 5.13
CA ASP A 94 12.06 -6.80 4.96
C ASP A 94 12.01 -7.37 3.55
N ALA A 95 10.82 -7.46 2.96
CA ALA A 95 10.66 -7.85 1.56
C ALA A 95 11.38 -6.88 0.61
N VAL A 96 11.29 -5.56 0.83
CA VAL A 96 12.03 -4.56 0.04
C VAL A 96 13.53 -4.78 0.17
N ARG A 97 14.04 -5.00 1.40
CA ARG A 97 15.48 -5.26 1.62
C ARG A 97 15.95 -6.51 0.88
N GLN A 98 15.17 -7.58 0.94
CA GLN A 98 15.51 -8.85 0.24
C GLN A 98 15.50 -8.66 -1.27
N LEU A 99 14.48 -8.05 -1.85
CA LEU A 99 14.34 -7.83 -3.28
C LEU A 99 15.46 -6.92 -3.82
N CYS A 100 15.73 -5.81 -3.15
CA CYS A 100 16.83 -4.91 -3.54
C CYS A 100 18.19 -5.57 -3.36
N GLY A 101 18.40 -6.34 -2.27
CA GLY A 101 19.64 -7.06 -2.02
C GLY A 101 19.91 -8.21 -3.00
N ALA A 102 18.85 -8.81 -3.56
CA ALA A 102 18.95 -9.82 -4.61
C ALA A 102 19.25 -9.24 -6.01
N GLY A 103 19.38 -7.92 -6.15
CA GLY A 103 19.65 -7.27 -7.43
C GLY A 103 18.46 -7.29 -8.39
N THR A 104 17.24 -7.24 -7.87
CA THR A 104 16.02 -7.22 -8.69
C THR A 104 16.05 -6.08 -9.70
N ASP A 105 15.85 -6.39 -10.98
CA ASP A 105 15.70 -5.38 -12.03
C ASP A 105 14.38 -4.61 -11.84
N LEU A 106 14.49 -3.31 -11.59
CA LEU A 106 13.36 -2.42 -11.36
C LEU A 106 12.65 -1.96 -12.65
N THR A 107 13.21 -2.23 -13.83
CA THR A 107 12.70 -1.70 -15.10
C THR A 107 11.22 -2.02 -15.32
N LYS A 108 10.79 -3.26 -15.09
CA LYS A 108 9.38 -3.64 -15.29
C LYS A 108 8.42 -2.94 -14.30
N TYR A 109 8.89 -2.64 -13.07
CA TYR A 109 8.08 -1.94 -12.07
C TYR A 109 8.01 -0.44 -12.33
N ILE A 110 9.09 0.14 -12.86
CA ILE A 110 9.12 1.53 -13.33
C ILE A 110 8.14 1.69 -14.50
N LEU A 111 8.17 0.79 -15.48
CA LEU A 111 7.24 0.82 -16.62
C LEU A 111 5.78 0.64 -16.18
N GLY A 112 5.50 -0.31 -15.29
CA GLY A 112 4.17 -0.50 -14.71
C GLY A 112 3.70 0.73 -13.93
N ALA A 113 4.56 1.32 -13.12
CA ALA A 113 4.28 2.51 -12.33
C ALA A 113 3.98 3.76 -13.19
N MET A 114 4.54 3.86 -14.39
CA MET A 114 4.21 4.94 -15.33
C MET A 114 2.73 4.92 -15.74
N THR A 115 2.13 3.75 -15.86
CA THR A 115 0.69 3.64 -16.18
C THR A 115 -0.19 4.24 -15.10
N ASP A 116 0.21 4.12 -13.84
CA ASP A 116 -0.50 4.70 -12.70
C ASP A 116 -0.22 6.21 -12.55
N ALA A 117 1.02 6.62 -12.82
CA ALA A 117 1.44 8.02 -12.71
C ALA A 117 0.93 8.90 -13.85
N ASP A 118 0.76 8.33 -15.03
CA ASP A 118 0.40 9.04 -16.27
C ASP A 118 -0.60 8.24 -17.12
N PRO A 119 -1.79 7.96 -16.59
CA PRO A 119 -2.79 7.19 -17.32
C PRO A 119 -3.29 7.94 -18.55
N LEU A 120 -3.65 7.19 -19.60
CA LEU A 120 -4.33 7.74 -20.77
C LEU A 120 -5.76 8.12 -20.37
N LEU A 121 -6.02 9.41 -20.26
CA LEU A 121 -7.31 9.95 -19.83
C LEU A 121 -8.11 10.50 -21.02
N GLY A 122 -9.40 10.17 -21.06
CA GLY A 122 -10.35 10.88 -21.93
C GLY A 122 -10.63 12.28 -21.41
N ALA A 123 -11.31 13.13 -22.20
CA ALA A 123 -11.53 14.55 -21.91
C ALA A 123 -12.14 14.81 -20.50
N ALA A 124 -13.20 14.07 -20.14
CA ALA A 124 -13.86 14.22 -18.83
C ALA A 124 -12.93 13.86 -17.67
N ALA A 125 -12.17 12.76 -17.78
CA ALA A 125 -11.24 12.34 -16.76
C ALA A 125 -10.02 13.30 -16.64
N THR A 126 -9.59 13.90 -17.76
CA THR A 126 -8.56 14.95 -17.77
C THR A 126 -9.02 16.18 -17.00
N MET A 127 -10.28 16.60 -17.20
CA MET A 127 -10.87 17.71 -16.47
C MET A 127 -10.91 17.44 -14.96
N LEU A 128 -11.42 16.28 -14.55
CA LEU A 128 -11.45 15.87 -13.13
C LEU A 128 -10.06 15.78 -12.50
N ALA A 129 -9.07 15.28 -13.26
CA ALA A 129 -7.68 15.26 -12.81
C ALA A 129 -7.10 16.67 -12.63
N GLY A 130 -7.45 17.60 -13.54
CA GLY A 130 -7.08 19.01 -13.43
C GLY A 130 -7.69 19.67 -12.20
N GLU A 131 -9.00 19.48 -11.99
CA GLU A 131 -9.73 19.97 -10.81
C GLU A 131 -9.12 19.42 -9.50
N SER A 132 -8.86 18.10 -9.43
CA SER A 132 -8.22 17.48 -8.27
C SER A 132 -6.83 18.07 -8.00
N ARG A 133 -6.05 18.35 -9.03
CA ARG A 133 -4.72 19.00 -8.89
C ARG A 133 -4.87 20.43 -8.34
N PHE A 134 -5.85 21.18 -8.84
CA PHE A 134 -6.12 22.54 -8.37
C PHE A 134 -6.44 22.58 -6.88
N PHE A 135 -7.41 21.77 -6.43
CA PHE A 135 -7.81 21.74 -5.01
C PHE A 135 -6.72 21.20 -4.09
N ARG A 136 -5.81 20.37 -4.60
CA ARG A 136 -4.65 19.85 -3.85
C ARG A 136 -3.40 20.71 -3.98
N HIS A 137 -3.50 21.88 -4.59
CA HIS A 137 -2.37 22.79 -4.85
C HIS A 137 -1.19 22.11 -5.57
N ARG A 138 -1.48 21.09 -6.39
CA ARG A 138 -0.47 20.32 -7.10
C ARG A 138 -0.13 20.96 -8.43
N THR A 139 1.06 21.55 -8.51
CA THR A 139 1.54 22.27 -9.69
C THR A 139 2.04 21.34 -10.79
N GLN A 140 2.24 21.89 -11.99
CA GLN A 140 2.90 21.14 -13.08
C GLN A 140 4.36 20.77 -12.73
N ALA A 141 5.06 21.62 -11.96
CA ALA A 141 6.40 21.32 -11.46
C ALA A 141 6.39 20.06 -10.56
N ASP A 142 5.36 19.90 -9.72
CA ASP A 142 5.20 18.70 -8.86
C ASP A 142 4.98 17.44 -9.69
N VAL A 143 4.19 17.53 -10.76
CA VAL A 143 3.99 16.40 -11.68
C VAL A 143 5.29 15.99 -12.36
N ILE A 144 6.07 16.97 -12.83
CA ILE A 144 7.38 16.72 -13.47
C ILE A 144 8.36 16.12 -12.46
N ARG A 145 8.40 16.63 -11.23
CA ARG A 145 9.23 16.09 -10.14
C ARG A 145 8.90 14.63 -9.88
N THR A 146 7.59 14.31 -9.69
CA THR A 146 7.12 12.94 -9.46
C THR A 146 7.53 12.00 -10.59
N ARG A 147 7.37 12.42 -11.86
CA ARG A 147 7.79 11.60 -13.01
C ARG A 147 9.30 11.36 -13.03
N ARG A 148 10.11 12.39 -12.73
CA ARG A 148 11.57 12.24 -12.67
C ARG A 148 12.00 11.29 -11.56
N ALA A 149 11.40 11.42 -10.37
CA ALA A 149 11.68 10.52 -9.25
C ALA A 149 11.29 9.07 -9.57
N LEU A 150 10.15 8.85 -10.25
CA LEU A 150 9.72 7.53 -10.69
C LEU A 150 10.70 6.93 -11.70
N LEU A 151 11.05 7.66 -12.77
CA LEU A 151 11.94 7.19 -13.83
C LEU A 151 13.38 6.99 -13.35
N GLY A 152 13.83 7.79 -12.39
CA GLY A 152 15.16 7.69 -11.77
C GLY A 152 15.21 6.76 -10.56
N CYS A 153 14.16 5.96 -10.30
CA CYS A 153 14.11 5.08 -9.15
C CYS A 153 15.25 4.05 -9.18
N GLN A 154 15.96 3.94 -8.06
CA GLN A 154 17.05 3.00 -7.85
C GLN A 154 16.79 2.16 -6.58
N PRO A 155 17.42 0.99 -6.41
CA PRO A 155 17.26 0.17 -5.21
C PRO A 155 17.49 0.96 -3.90
N GLU A 156 18.47 1.84 -3.88
CA GLU A 156 18.82 2.68 -2.72
C GLU A 156 17.68 3.61 -2.33
N THR A 157 16.94 4.15 -3.32
CA THR A 157 15.79 5.02 -3.04
C THR A 157 14.61 4.25 -2.46
N LEU A 158 14.42 2.98 -2.84
CA LEU A 158 13.42 2.11 -2.23
C LEU A 158 13.83 1.67 -0.81
N LEU A 159 15.10 1.35 -0.59
CA LEU A 159 15.63 1.04 0.73
C LEU A 159 15.46 2.19 1.72
N ALA A 160 15.60 3.43 1.26
CA ALA A 160 15.38 4.61 2.09
C ALA A 160 13.92 4.76 2.58
N LEU A 161 12.95 4.07 1.97
CA LEU A 161 11.55 4.04 2.41
C LEU A 161 11.27 2.97 3.49
N CYS A 162 12.19 2.05 3.77
CA CYS A 162 11.99 0.98 4.75
C CYS A 162 11.66 1.50 6.16
N PRO A 163 12.28 2.56 6.71
CA PRO A 163 11.91 3.10 8.03
C PRO A 163 10.44 3.55 8.10
N MET A 164 9.92 4.15 7.04
CA MET A 164 8.50 4.54 6.94
C MET A 164 7.60 3.29 6.92
N LEU A 165 7.94 2.25 6.15
CA LEU A 165 7.20 0.98 6.13
C LEU A 165 7.16 0.32 7.52
N GLU A 166 8.28 0.31 8.24
CA GLU A 166 8.34 -0.20 9.61
C GLU A 166 7.51 0.64 10.59
N ALA A 167 7.47 1.96 10.42
CA ALA A 167 6.63 2.82 11.23
C ALA A 167 5.14 2.52 11.00
N VAL A 168 4.72 2.33 9.74
CA VAL A 168 3.36 1.89 9.40
C VAL A 168 3.06 0.50 9.95
N ALA A 169 4.00 -0.45 9.87
CA ALA A 169 3.83 -1.78 10.46
C ALA A 169 3.53 -1.71 11.96
N ARG A 170 4.26 -0.88 12.70
CA ARG A 170 4.09 -0.73 14.17
C ARG A 170 2.90 0.11 14.56
N GLN A 171 2.58 1.19 13.84
CA GLN A 171 1.65 2.24 14.28
C GLN A 171 0.44 2.42 13.35
N GLY A 172 0.43 1.80 12.18
CA GLY A 172 -0.69 1.85 11.24
C GLY A 172 -1.96 1.22 11.83
N SER A 173 -3.11 1.73 11.43
CA SER A 173 -4.41 1.14 11.74
C SER A 173 -4.67 -0.07 10.86
N SER A 174 -5.43 -1.04 11.38
CA SER A 174 -5.81 -2.25 10.65
C SER A 174 -7.29 -2.54 10.82
N CYS A 175 -7.86 -3.21 9.81
CA CYS A 175 -9.24 -3.67 9.84
C CYS A 175 -9.32 -5.07 9.24
N ILE A 176 -10.08 -5.95 9.90
CA ILE A 176 -10.49 -7.25 9.37
C ILE A 176 -12.00 -7.26 9.21
N ILE A 177 -12.48 -7.55 8.00
CA ILE A 177 -13.90 -7.75 7.71
C ILE A 177 -14.09 -9.22 7.37
N ALA A 178 -14.77 -9.99 8.21
CA ALA A 178 -14.84 -11.44 8.04
C ALA A 178 -16.05 -12.07 8.76
N GLY A 179 -16.24 -13.39 8.58
CA GLY A 179 -17.17 -14.17 9.36
C GLY A 179 -16.72 -14.35 10.82
N GLN A 180 -17.65 -14.73 11.71
CA GLN A 180 -17.39 -14.86 13.16
C GLN A 180 -16.17 -15.73 13.45
N GLN A 181 -16.10 -16.91 12.84
CA GLN A 181 -14.99 -17.85 13.06
C GLN A 181 -13.60 -17.24 12.76
N GLN A 182 -13.50 -16.44 11.69
CA GLN A 182 -12.25 -15.80 11.31
C GLN A 182 -11.91 -14.62 12.23
N LEU A 183 -12.93 -13.89 12.73
CA LEU A 183 -12.73 -12.82 13.71
C LEU A 183 -12.29 -13.40 15.05
N ASP A 184 -12.89 -14.50 15.51
CA ASP A 184 -12.46 -15.19 16.74
C ASP A 184 -11.01 -15.67 16.65
N ALA A 185 -10.61 -16.19 15.49
CA ALA A 185 -9.23 -16.57 15.21
C ALA A 185 -8.24 -15.39 15.11
N SER A 186 -8.75 -14.17 15.05
CA SER A 186 -7.98 -12.91 14.90
C SER A 186 -8.11 -12.02 16.15
N ALA A 187 -8.66 -12.53 17.25
CA ALA A 187 -9.04 -11.73 18.41
C ALA A 187 -7.86 -10.96 19.05
N ASP A 188 -6.65 -11.49 18.97
CA ASP A 188 -5.40 -10.85 19.42
C ASP A 188 -4.98 -9.64 18.56
N GLN A 189 -5.53 -9.52 17.35
CA GLN A 189 -5.25 -8.45 16.40
C GLN A 189 -6.37 -7.42 16.29
N ILE A 190 -7.42 -7.54 17.10
CA ILE A 190 -8.61 -6.69 17.08
C ILE A 190 -8.79 -6.07 18.47
N ASP A 191 -8.92 -4.74 18.52
CA ASP A 191 -9.22 -4.00 19.77
C ASP A 191 -10.73 -3.71 19.91
N THR A 192 -11.45 -3.61 18.78
CA THR A 192 -12.87 -3.24 18.73
C THR A 192 -13.58 -4.07 17.66
N MET A 193 -14.73 -4.65 18.01
CA MET A 193 -15.64 -5.34 17.09
C MET A 193 -16.94 -4.58 16.95
#